data_931319dc93cc4bd23a5d8b5bee47706e
#
_entry.id   931319dc93cc4bd23a5d8b5bee47706e
#
_cell.length_a   1.000
_cell.length_b   1.000
_cell.length_c   1.000
_cell.angle_alpha   90.00
_cell.angle_beta   90.00
_cell.angle_gamma   90.00
#
_symmetry.space_group_name_H-M   'P 1'
#
loop_
_entity.id
_entity.type
_entity.pdbx_description
1 polymer ?
#
loop_
_entity_poly.entity_id
_entity_poly.type
_entity_poly.pdbx_seq_one_letter_code
_entity_poly.pdbx_strand_id
1 'polypeptide(L)'
;GITSFEDVISVEIEAYPGIYSFVNNKDQENNFELIKLMAEDGNLEKIIKEEVTSKNYYNHKISIQTKRVFKKEEFITPLLKYLNLNAFYEKQQKIRQKNLTEKIALNDSLINQIDKLIFLLSSNSASGTISISEKNSIPELIEKKDKLINENQQLYISEVIFDEIIKEES
;
A
#
# COMPACT_ATOMS: atom_id res chain seq x y z
N GLY A 1 13.99 27.88 -4.03
CA GLY A 1 14.98 26.97 -3.47
C GLY A 1 15.04 27.11 -1.97
N ILE A 2 15.49 26.06 -1.27
CA ILE A 2 15.78 26.13 0.17
C ILE A 2 16.86 27.18 0.33
N THR A 3 16.55 28.28 0.99
CA THR A 3 17.39 29.48 0.97
C THR A 3 18.56 29.41 1.94
N SER A 4 18.57 28.49 2.90
CA SER A 4 19.72 28.28 3.78
C SER A 4 19.58 27.02 4.63
N PHE A 5 20.57 26.12 4.57
CA PHE A 5 20.73 25.02 5.54
C PHE A 5 21.44 25.50 6.83
N GLU A 6 21.81 26.78 6.94
CA GLU A 6 22.54 27.33 8.07
C GLU A 6 21.75 27.29 9.39
N ASP A 7 20.44 27.24 9.28
CA ASP A 7 19.54 27.12 10.43
C ASP A 7 19.23 25.66 10.83
N VAL A 8 19.71 24.67 10.09
CA VAL A 8 19.53 23.24 10.44
C VAL A 8 20.62 22.84 11.45
N ILE A 9 20.22 22.28 12.57
CA ILE A 9 21.11 21.80 13.62
C ILE A 9 21.41 20.32 13.40
N SER A 10 20.36 19.51 13.20
CA SER A 10 20.48 18.08 12.94
C SER A 10 19.36 17.57 12.04
N VAL A 11 19.65 16.50 11.34
CA VAL A 11 18.68 15.69 10.56
C VAL A 11 18.85 14.26 11.01
N GLU A 12 17.79 13.66 11.52
CA GLU A 12 17.74 12.27 11.94
C GLU A 12 16.71 11.53 11.06
N ILE A 13 17.09 10.35 10.60
CA ILE A 13 16.22 9.48 9.81
C ILE A 13 16.08 8.18 10.58
N GLU A 14 14.88 7.91 11.04
CA GLU A 14 14.53 6.70 11.77
C GLU A 14 13.58 5.86 10.92
N ALA A 15 13.79 4.55 10.89
CA ALA A 15 12.79 3.66 10.32
C ALA A 15 11.54 3.69 11.21
N TYR A 16 10.37 3.85 10.60
CA TYR A 16 9.09 3.86 11.30
C TYR A 16 8.35 2.54 11.05
N PRO A 17 8.44 1.59 12.00
CA PRO A 17 7.69 0.35 11.90
C PRO A 17 6.22 0.66 12.22
N GLY A 18 5.41 0.78 11.18
CA GLY A 18 3.96 0.86 11.36
C GLY A 18 3.46 -0.45 11.96
N ILE A 19 3.04 -0.45 13.23
CA ILE A 19 2.49 -1.64 13.93
C ILE A 19 1.37 -2.29 13.08
N TYR A 20 0.58 -1.48 12.40
CA TYR A 20 -0.50 -1.96 11.50
C TYR A 20 0.01 -2.64 10.23
N SER A 21 1.23 -2.35 9.76
CA SER A 21 1.80 -3.04 8.60
C SER A 21 2.18 -4.50 8.91
N PHE A 22 2.48 -4.81 10.15
CA PHE A 22 2.71 -6.18 10.62
C PHE A 22 1.42 -6.99 10.69
N VAL A 23 0.31 -6.36 11.08
CA VAL A 23 -0.99 -7.03 11.24
C VAL A 23 -1.61 -7.41 9.90
N ASN A 24 -1.34 -6.64 8.84
CA ASN A 24 -1.93 -6.85 7.52
C ASN A 24 -1.08 -7.69 6.56
N ASN A 25 0.06 -8.21 6.99
CA ASN A 25 0.91 -9.04 6.15
C ASN A 25 0.38 -10.48 6.08
N LYS A 26 0.52 -11.14 4.91
CA LYS A 26 0.02 -12.50 4.66
C LYS A 26 0.64 -13.58 5.55
N ASP A 27 1.75 -13.29 6.23
CA ASP A 27 2.42 -14.17 7.20
C ASP A 27 1.93 -13.89 8.65
N GLN A 28 0.62 -13.89 8.86
CA GLN A 28 0.00 -13.53 10.15
C GLN A 28 0.47 -14.38 11.33
N GLU A 29 0.76 -15.66 11.14
CA GLU A 29 1.18 -16.55 12.22
C GLU A 29 2.57 -16.17 12.77
N ASN A 30 3.55 -15.94 11.89
CA ASN A 30 4.89 -15.52 12.30
C ASN A 30 4.91 -14.13 12.91
N ASN A 31 4.06 -13.21 12.41
CA ASN A 31 3.93 -11.86 12.93
C ASN A 31 3.30 -11.82 14.33
N PHE A 32 2.35 -12.71 14.61
CA PHE A 32 1.71 -12.79 15.92
C PHE A 32 2.68 -13.32 16.99
N GLU A 33 3.50 -14.32 16.67
CA GLU A 33 4.56 -14.80 17.56
C GLU A 33 5.62 -13.72 17.82
N LEU A 34 6.00 -12.96 16.80
CA LEU A 34 6.93 -11.83 16.95
C LEU A 34 6.36 -10.76 17.87
N ILE A 35 5.10 -10.37 17.69
CA ILE A 35 4.40 -9.40 18.54
C ILE A 35 4.31 -9.91 19.99
N LYS A 36 4.06 -11.21 20.17
CA LYS A 36 4.02 -11.83 21.49
C LYS A 36 5.38 -11.83 22.19
N LEU A 37 6.45 -12.20 21.46
CA LEU A 37 7.83 -12.11 21.94
C LEU A 37 8.22 -10.66 22.30
N MET A 38 7.81 -9.70 21.46
CA MET A 38 8.02 -8.27 21.72
C MET A 38 7.29 -7.78 22.98
N ALA A 39 6.10 -8.30 23.25
CA ALA A 39 5.32 -7.96 24.43
C ALA A 39 5.88 -8.62 25.71
N GLU A 40 6.43 -9.84 25.60
CA GLU A 40 7.00 -10.59 26.74
C GLU A 40 8.36 -10.05 27.17
N ASP A 41 9.19 -9.56 26.26
CA ASP A 41 10.56 -9.12 26.54
C ASP A 41 10.67 -7.65 27.03
N GLY A 42 9.58 -6.90 26.95
CA GLY A 42 9.50 -5.52 27.44
C GLY A 42 10.44 -4.51 26.75
N ASN A 43 11.18 -4.93 25.73
CA ASN A 43 12.22 -4.17 25.08
C ASN A 43 11.95 -3.94 23.59
N LEU A 44 10.72 -3.53 23.32
CA LEU A 44 10.21 -3.24 21.96
C LEU A 44 11.16 -2.31 21.18
N GLU A 45 11.71 -1.28 21.84
CA GLU A 45 12.66 -0.35 21.22
C GLU A 45 13.95 -1.02 20.78
N LYS A 46 14.46 -2.02 21.52
CA LYS A 46 15.71 -2.68 21.19
C LYS A 46 15.53 -3.61 19.97
N ILE A 47 14.44 -4.37 19.95
CA ILE A 47 14.10 -5.27 18.83
C ILE A 47 13.83 -4.45 17.57
N ILE A 48 13.08 -3.36 17.68
CA ILE A 48 12.83 -2.44 16.57
C ILE A 48 14.15 -1.83 16.07
N LYS A 49 15.07 -1.44 16.97
CA LYS A 49 16.38 -0.89 16.56
C LYS A 49 17.32 -1.92 15.96
N GLU A 50 17.27 -3.16 16.37
CA GLU A 50 18.08 -4.24 15.76
C GLU A 50 17.54 -4.66 14.39
N GLU A 51 16.24 -4.63 14.17
CA GLU A 51 15.62 -4.84 12.85
C GLU A 51 15.64 -3.59 11.95
N VAL A 52 15.89 -2.41 12.47
CA VAL A 52 16.05 -1.16 11.70
C VAL A 52 17.17 -1.26 10.66
N THR A 53 18.13 -2.18 10.86
CA THR A 53 19.10 -2.55 9.82
C THR A 53 18.50 -3.40 8.71
N SER A 54 17.31 -3.96 8.90
CA SER A 54 16.63 -4.70 7.84
C SER A 54 16.02 -3.72 6.84
N LYS A 55 16.36 -3.89 5.57
CA LYS A 55 15.91 -3.10 4.42
C LYS A 55 14.38 -3.16 4.16
N ASN A 56 13.59 -3.58 5.13
CA ASN A 56 12.19 -3.96 4.97
C ASN A 56 11.19 -2.92 5.49
N TYR A 57 11.65 -1.80 6.07
CA TYR A 57 10.73 -0.74 6.48
C TYR A 57 10.46 0.22 5.31
N TYR A 58 9.20 0.29 4.91
CA TYR A 58 8.75 1.18 3.83
C TYR A 58 8.63 2.64 4.28
N ASN A 59 8.40 2.86 5.58
CA ASN A 59 8.19 4.19 6.13
C ASN A 59 9.37 4.62 6.99
N HIS A 60 9.76 5.86 6.83
CA HIS A 60 10.81 6.49 7.62
C HIS A 60 10.31 7.81 8.17
N LYS A 61 10.63 8.09 9.42
CA LYS A 61 10.41 9.39 10.05
C LYS A 61 11.67 10.22 9.88
N ILE A 62 11.52 11.40 9.30
CA ILE A 62 12.61 12.38 9.19
C ILE A 62 12.34 13.45 10.24
N SER A 63 13.24 13.57 11.21
CA SER A 63 13.19 14.60 12.26
C SER A 63 14.26 15.65 11.95
N ILE A 64 13.85 16.91 11.87
CA ILE A 64 14.74 18.01 11.55
C ILE A 64 14.69 19.02 12.69
N GLN A 65 15.84 19.22 13.34
CA GLN A 65 16.00 20.23 14.37
C GLN A 65 16.58 21.51 13.76
N THR A 66 15.95 22.62 14.06
CA THR A 66 16.32 23.92 13.52
C THR A 66 16.56 24.95 14.62
N LYS A 67 17.38 25.96 14.34
CA LYS A 67 17.69 27.09 15.26
C LYS A 67 16.49 27.99 15.51
N ARG A 68 15.55 28.06 14.56
CA ARG A 68 14.35 28.89 14.65
C ARG A 68 13.13 28.11 14.14
N VAL A 69 11.95 28.55 14.50
CA VAL A 69 10.69 27.99 13.99
C VAL A 69 10.48 28.51 12.57
N PHE A 70 10.26 27.59 11.63
CA PHE A 70 9.91 27.91 10.26
C PHE A 70 8.41 27.72 10.05
N LYS A 71 7.84 28.49 9.14
CA LYS A 71 6.54 28.14 8.58
C LYS A 71 6.69 26.97 7.63
N LYS A 72 5.63 26.16 7.51
CA LYS A 72 5.60 24.99 6.63
C LYS A 72 5.99 25.34 5.20
N GLU A 73 5.46 26.43 4.67
CA GLU A 73 5.68 26.91 3.32
C GLU A 73 7.12 27.35 3.06
N GLU A 74 7.82 27.79 4.12
CA GLU A 74 9.19 28.28 4.01
C GLU A 74 10.23 27.15 3.95
N PHE A 75 9.97 26.02 4.63
CA PHE A 75 10.96 24.97 4.77
C PHE A 75 10.44 23.58 4.35
N ILE A 76 9.33 23.11 4.90
CA ILE A 76 8.85 21.75 4.68
C ILE A 76 8.39 21.54 3.24
N THR A 77 7.57 22.45 2.72
CA THR A 77 7.05 22.35 1.34
C THR A 77 8.17 22.32 0.28
N PRO A 78 9.19 23.23 0.31
CA PRO A 78 10.33 23.14 -0.61
C PRO A 78 11.18 21.88 -0.43
N LEU A 79 11.33 21.39 0.81
CA LEU A 79 12.08 20.18 1.09
C LEU A 79 11.38 18.95 0.49
N LEU A 80 10.08 18.78 0.74
CA LEU A 80 9.29 17.69 0.17
C LEU A 80 9.33 17.74 -1.36
N LYS A 81 9.18 18.91 -1.95
CA LYS A 81 9.28 19.09 -3.40
C LYS A 81 10.66 18.66 -3.93
N TYR A 82 11.74 19.02 -3.25
CA TYR A 82 13.09 18.62 -3.64
C TYR A 82 13.29 17.10 -3.55
N LEU A 83 12.82 16.47 -2.47
CA LEU A 83 12.94 15.05 -2.26
C LEU A 83 12.11 14.25 -3.27
N ASN A 84 10.92 14.72 -3.63
CA ASN A 84 10.07 14.10 -4.62
C ASN A 84 10.55 14.29 -6.08
N LEU A 85 11.48 15.20 -6.34
CA LEU A 85 12.09 15.41 -7.66
C LEU A 85 13.23 14.43 -7.98
N ASN A 86 13.51 13.44 -7.15
CA ASN A 86 14.53 12.45 -7.43
C ASN A 86 14.11 11.55 -8.61
N ALA A 87 14.88 11.63 -9.71
CA ALA A 87 14.56 10.93 -10.97
C ALA A 87 14.43 9.40 -10.83
N PHE A 88 15.16 8.79 -9.90
CA PHE A 88 15.04 7.35 -9.65
C PHE A 88 13.69 7.01 -9.05
N TYR A 89 13.29 7.74 -8.01
CA TYR A 89 12.00 7.51 -7.34
C TYR A 89 10.82 7.91 -8.22
N GLU A 90 10.93 8.98 -9.00
CA GLU A 90 9.92 9.37 -9.97
C GLU A 90 9.67 8.27 -11.01
N LYS A 91 10.74 7.63 -11.50
CA LYS A 91 10.61 6.49 -12.40
C LYS A 91 9.93 5.27 -11.73
N GLN A 92 10.30 4.99 -10.50
CA GLN A 92 9.69 3.92 -9.70
C GLN A 92 8.19 4.16 -9.49
N GLN A 93 7.82 5.39 -9.13
CA GLN A 93 6.44 5.79 -8.93
C GLN A 93 5.62 5.62 -10.22
N LYS A 94 6.13 6.11 -11.36
CA LYS A 94 5.46 5.95 -12.68
C LYS A 94 5.23 4.48 -13.04
N ILE A 95 6.23 3.61 -12.81
CA ILE A 95 6.09 2.16 -13.05
C ILE A 95 5.01 1.58 -12.13
N ARG A 96 5.01 1.96 -10.86
CA ARG A 96 4.03 1.48 -9.89
C ARG A 96 2.61 1.92 -10.22
N GLN A 97 2.41 3.20 -10.54
CA GLN A 97 1.11 3.71 -10.98
C GLN A 97 0.61 2.99 -12.23
N LYS A 98 1.49 2.80 -13.22
CA LYS A 98 1.16 2.03 -14.43
C LYS A 98 0.70 0.61 -14.08
N ASN A 99 1.45 -0.10 -13.25
CA ASN A 99 1.10 -1.47 -12.85
C ASN A 99 -0.24 -1.53 -12.10
N LEU A 100 -0.53 -0.56 -11.22
CA LEU A 100 -1.82 -0.47 -10.53
C LEU A 100 -2.97 -0.27 -11.53
N THR A 101 -2.85 0.70 -12.43
CA THR A 101 -3.86 0.98 -13.44
C THR A 101 -4.11 -0.21 -14.36
N GLU A 102 -3.05 -0.89 -14.82
CA GLU A 102 -3.16 -2.09 -15.65
C GLU A 102 -3.83 -3.24 -14.90
N LYS A 103 -3.52 -3.42 -13.62
CA LYS A 103 -4.13 -4.48 -12.79
C LYS A 103 -5.62 -4.22 -12.55
N ILE A 104 -6.02 -2.98 -12.26
CA ILE A 104 -7.41 -2.57 -12.11
C ILE A 104 -8.18 -2.84 -13.42
N ALA A 105 -7.64 -2.40 -14.56
CA ALA A 105 -8.27 -2.61 -15.85
C ALA A 105 -8.43 -4.11 -16.21
N LEU A 106 -7.43 -4.93 -15.85
CA LEU A 106 -7.52 -6.39 -16.02
C LEU A 106 -8.64 -6.96 -15.13
N ASN A 107 -8.70 -6.60 -13.87
CA ASN A 107 -9.74 -7.07 -12.97
C ASN A 107 -11.14 -6.65 -13.45
N ASP A 108 -11.31 -5.41 -13.89
CA ASP A 108 -12.58 -4.93 -14.47
C ASP A 108 -12.99 -5.73 -15.72
N SER A 109 -12.03 -6.05 -16.58
CA SER A 109 -12.28 -6.92 -17.74
C SER A 109 -12.73 -8.32 -17.32
N LEU A 110 -12.08 -8.91 -16.31
CA LEU A 110 -12.46 -10.22 -15.77
C LEU A 110 -13.84 -10.19 -15.10
N ILE A 111 -14.18 -9.15 -14.35
CA ILE A 111 -15.51 -8.95 -13.76
C ILE A 111 -16.57 -8.93 -14.87
N ASN A 112 -16.35 -8.16 -15.93
CA ASN A 112 -17.27 -8.12 -17.08
C ASN A 112 -17.42 -9.46 -17.81
N GLN A 113 -16.36 -10.27 -17.90
CA GLN A 113 -16.43 -11.61 -18.47
C GLN A 113 -17.23 -12.55 -17.57
N ILE A 114 -17.02 -12.48 -16.23
CA ILE A 114 -17.78 -13.27 -15.27
C ILE A 114 -19.27 -12.91 -15.35
N ASP A 115 -19.62 -11.62 -15.43
CA ASP A 115 -21.02 -11.20 -15.57
C ASP A 115 -21.68 -11.75 -16.82
N LYS A 116 -20.97 -11.74 -17.96
CA LYS A 116 -21.46 -12.34 -19.19
C LYS A 116 -21.67 -13.85 -19.05
N LEU A 117 -20.75 -14.56 -18.38
CA LEU A 117 -20.88 -16.00 -18.14
C LEU A 117 -22.09 -16.31 -17.24
N ILE A 118 -22.25 -15.56 -16.13
CA ILE A 118 -23.40 -15.71 -15.22
C ILE A 118 -24.71 -15.47 -15.99
N PHE A 119 -24.75 -14.41 -16.83
CA PHE A 119 -25.94 -14.12 -17.65
C PHE A 119 -26.26 -15.26 -18.64
N LEU A 120 -25.27 -15.79 -19.34
CA LEU A 120 -25.44 -16.90 -20.29
C LEU A 120 -25.91 -18.17 -19.55
N LEU A 121 -25.31 -18.53 -18.44
CA LEU A 121 -25.69 -19.67 -17.62
C LEU A 121 -27.10 -19.53 -17.05
N SER A 122 -27.49 -18.34 -16.65
CA SER A 122 -28.82 -18.06 -16.11
C SER A 122 -29.89 -18.07 -17.20
N SER A 123 -29.60 -17.48 -18.36
CA SER A 123 -30.53 -17.37 -19.50
C SER A 123 -30.81 -18.73 -20.15
N ASN A 124 -29.76 -19.52 -20.37
CA ASN A 124 -29.88 -20.84 -21.00
C ASN A 124 -30.51 -21.89 -20.07
N SER A 125 -30.56 -21.62 -18.78
CA SER A 125 -31.27 -22.46 -17.80
C SER A 125 -32.78 -22.56 -18.11
N ALA A 126 -33.36 -21.57 -18.77
CA ALA A 126 -34.76 -21.56 -19.15
C ALA A 126 -35.06 -22.45 -20.37
N SER A 127 -34.05 -22.77 -21.18
CA SER A 127 -34.19 -23.60 -22.41
C SER A 127 -33.85 -25.09 -22.19
N GLY A 128 -33.50 -25.51 -20.99
CA GLY A 128 -33.28 -26.92 -20.67
C GLY A 128 -31.97 -27.52 -21.18
N THR A 129 -31.10 -26.73 -21.81
CA THR A 129 -29.87 -27.17 -22.46
C THR A 129 -28.63 -27.19 -21.58
N ILE A 130 -28.70 -26.67 -20.34
CA ILE A 130 -27.56 -26.60 -19.42
C ILE A 130 -27.64 -27.73 -18.39
N SER A 131 -26.52 -28.42 -18.19
CA SER A 131 -26.37 -29.47 -17.18
C SER A 131 -26.41 -28.90 -15.75
N ILE A 132 -26.85 -29.73 -14.78
CA ILE A 132 -26.88 -29.35 -13.36
C ILE A 132 -25.48 -28.93 -12.85
N SER A 133 -24.42 -29.53 -13.41
CA SER A 133 -23.03 -29.21 -13.05
C SER A 133 -22.63 -27.78 -13.45
N GLU A 134 -23.13 -27.25 -14.56
CA GLU A 134 -22.87 -25.89 -15.02
C GLU A 134 -23.59 -24.84 -14.17
N LYS A 135 -24.79 -25.15 -13.67
CA LYS A 135 -25.49 -24.29 -12.71
C LYS A 135 -24.77 -24.17 -11.37
N ASN A 136 -24.11 -25.24 -10.93
CA ASN A 136 -23.36 -25.26 -9.68
C ASN A 136 -22.08 -24.39 -9.73
N SER A 137 -21.64 -23.96 -10.93
CA SER A 137 -20.49 -23.05 -11.09
C SER A 137 -20.83 -21.57 -10.84
N ILE A 138 -22.12 -21.18 -10.84
CA ILE A 138 -22.53 -19.79 -10.62
C ILE A 138 -22.06 -19.22 -9.27
N PRO A 139 -22.22 -19.93 -8.13
CA PRO A 139 -21.72 -19.44 -6.84
C PRO A 139 -20.20 -19.20 -6.83
N GLU A 140 -19.44 -20.10 -7.48
CA GLU A 140 -17.97 -19.94 -7.60
C GLU A 140 -17.59 -18.70 -8.46
N LEU A 141 -18.35 -18.44 -9.52
CA LEU A 141 -18.15 -17.24 -10.33
C LEU A 141 -18.46 -15.96 -9.55
N ILE A 142 -19.53 -15.97 -8.74
CA ILE A 142 -19.87 -14.84 -7.87
C ILE A 142 -18.78 -14.61 -6.84
N GLU A 143 -18.28 -15.65 -6.18
CA GLU A 143 -17.18 -15.55 -5.22
C GLU A 143 -15.91 -14.98 -5.85
N LYS A 144 -15.56 -15.43 -7.08
CA LYS A 144 -14.42 -14.87 -7.81
C LYS A 144 -14.61 -13.40 -8.15
N LYS A 145 -15.83 -13.01 -8.56
CA LYS A 145 -16.17 -11.62 -8.83
C LYS A 145 -16.00 -10.75 -7.59
N ASP A 146 -16.51 -11.18 -6.45
CA ASP A 146 -16.40 -10.46 -5.18
C ASP A 146 -14.94 -10.28 -4.76
N LYS A 147 -14.10 -11.31 -4.95
CA LYS A 147 -12.64 -11.21 -4.70
C LYS A 147 -11.98 -10.16 -5.58
N LEU A 148 -12.31 -10.10 -6.89
CA LEU A 148 -11.77 -9.09 -7.80
C LEU A 148 -12.23 -7.67 -7.45
N ILE A 149 -13.48 -7.50 -7.04
CA ILE A 149 -14.01 -6.21 -6.59
C ILE A 149 -13.26 -5.74 -5.33
N ASN A 150 -13.10 -6.62 -4.35
CA ASN A 150 -12.36 -6.32 -3.13
C ASN A 150 -10.88 -6.00 -3.43
N GLU A 151 -10.26 -6.74 -4.35
CA GLU A 151 -8.89 -6.45 -4.79
C GLU A 151 -8.80 -5.05 -5.43
N ASN A 152 -9.74 -4.69 -6.32
CA ASN A 152 -9.77 -3.36 -6.92
C ASN A 152 -9.93 -2.25 -5.88
N GLN A 153 -10.76 -2.43 -4.84
CA GLN A 153 -10.89 -1.46 -3.76
C GLN A 153 -9.54 -1.25 -3.04
N GLN A 154 -8.79 -2.31 -2.78
CA GLN A 154 -7.46 -2.20 -2.16
C GLN A 154 -6.43 -1.54 -3.11
N LEU A 155 -6.52 -1.81 -4.41
CA LEU A 155 -5.66 -1.17 -5.40
C LEU A 155 -5.95 0.33 -5.52
N TYR A 156 -7.21 0.78 -5.49
CA TYR A 156 -7.58 2.19 -5.46
C TYR A 156 -7.07 2.91 -4.20
N ILE A 157 -7.16 2.26 -3.03
CA ILE A 157 -6.58 2.81 -1.79
C ILE A 157 -5.06 2.95 -1.95
N SER A 158 -4.41 1.94 -2.54
CA SER A 158 -2.97 1.95 -2.80
C SER A 158 -2.57 3.07 -3.77
N GLU A 159 -3.39 3.35 -4.79
CA GLU A 159 -3.16 4.44 -5.74
C GLU A 159 -3.10 5.80 -5.03
N VAL A 160 -4.06 6.06 -4.13
CA VAL A 160 -4.10 7.30 -3.33
C VAL A 160 -2.91 7.40 -2.36
N ILE A 161 -2.51 6.29 -1.74
CA ILE A 161 -1.39 6.26 -0.79
C ILE A 161 -0.07 6.55 -1.52
N PHE A 162 0.10 6.12 -2.77
CA PHE A 162 1.35 6.24 -3.53
C PHE A 162 1.39 7.41 -4.52
N ASP A 163 0.50 8.37 -4.37
CA ASP A 163 0.47 9.58 -5.20
C ASP A 163 1.75 10.41 -5.04
N GLU A 164 2.31 10.48 -3.83
CA GLU A 164 3.61 11.07 -3.56
C GLU A 164 4.57 10.06 -2.93
N ILE A 165 5.88 10.18 -3.22
CA ILE A 165 6.92 9.28 -2.68
C ILE A 165 7.16 9.57 -1.20
N ILE A 166 7.22 10.87 -0.86
CA ILE A 166 7.41 11.36 0.50
C ILE A 166 6.26 12.29 0.82
N LYS A 167 5.55 11.98 1.90
CA LYS A 167 4.41 12.76 2.40
C LYS A 167 4.68 13.27 3.80
N GLU A 168 4.04 14.37 4.13
CA GLU A 168 3.95 14.82 5.52
C GLU A 168 2.82 14.04 6.21
N GLU A 169 3.13 13.42 7.32
CA GLU A 169 2.11 12.91 8.25
C GLU A 169 1.76 14.03 9.23
N SER A 170 0.50 14.42 9.24
CA SER A 170 -0.05 15.43 10.15
C SER A 170 -0.55 14.80 11.45
#